data_715a1e57262d092284472a9c911e0012
#
_entry.id   715a1e57262d092284472a9c911e0012
#
_cell.length_a   1.000
_cell.length_b   1.000
_cell.length_c   1.000
_cell.angle_alpha   90.00
_cell.angle_beta   90.00
_cell.angle_gamma   90.00
#
_symmetry.space_group_name_H-M   'P 1'
#
loop_
_entity.id
_entity.type
_entity.pdbx_description
1 polymer ?
#
loop_
_entity_poly.entity_id
_entity_poly.type
_entity_poly.pdbx_seq_one_letter_code
_entity_poly.pdbx_strand_id
1 'polypeptide(L)'
;MIRPILLLSFFIAFTANNIAQEQQYRIWFNDKPESVHSVDEPEKFLSEQAIAHREKQNIPIDSTDLPIDPVRLKKLSELGARILATSKWLNTATIALTDTTDLSAIASLSFVKKHESLGVAVQPVSNLKKRQKQIESESENPYGDAALQIEVHNGDELHRAGFTGKGMTIAVIDGGFFNADRNPKFDQNKIVGNQDFIDKKMDFTHGDTHGSSVLSTMLVKDSSLSVSYTHLRAPRLG
;
A
#
# COMPACT_ATOMS: atom_id res chain seq x y z
N MET A 1 7.32 -73.10 -22.39
CA MET A 1 6.31 -72.02 -22.58
C MET A 1 6.75 -70.81 -21.80
N ILE A 2 7.36 -69.83 -22.45
CA ILE A 2 7.85 -68.60 -21.84
C ILE A 2 6.84 -67.46 -22.19
N ARG A 3 6.13 -66.92 -21.22
CA ARG A 3 5.20 -65.78 -21.40
C ARG A 3 6.00 -64.48 -21.44
N PRO A 4 5.83 -63.62 -22.43
CA PRO A 4 6.44 -62.28 -22.42
C PRO A 4 5.64 -61.36 -21.49
N ILE A 5 6.34 -60.73 -20.53
CA ILE A 5 5.84 -59.64 -19.69
C ILE A 5 5.92 -58.35 -20.49
N LEU A 6 4.76 -57.81 -20.85
CA LEU A 6 4.65 -56.49 -21.52
C LEU A 6 4.84 -55.41 -20.44
N LEU A 7 5.99 -54.73 -20.42
CA LEU A 7 6.26 -53.54 -19.63
C LEU A 7 5.59 -52.34 -20.31
N LEU A 8 4.46 -51.91 -19.79
CA LEU A 8 3.76 -50.70 -20.19
C LEU A 8 4.44 -49.50 -19.50
N SER A 9 5.33 -48.80 -20.19
CA SER A 9 5.95 -47.56 -19.72
C SER A 9 4.93 -46.42 -19.79
N PHE A 10 4.43 -46.03 -18.64
CA PHE A 10 3.56 -44.86 -18.48
C PHE A 10 4.41 -43.60 -18.57
N PHE A 11 4.43 -42.95 -19.71
CA PHE A 11 5.08 -41.63 -19.90
C PHE A 11 4.15 -40.57 -19.29
N ILE A 12 4.40 -40.14 -18.05
CA ILE A 12 3.76 -38.96 -17.49
C ILE A 12 4.42 -37.73 -18.14
N ALA A 13 3.73 -37.17 -19.12
CA ALA A 13 4.10 -35.85 -19.64
C ALA A 13 3.83 -34.80 -18.53
N PHE A 14 4.88 -34.39 -17.85
CA PHE A 14 4.86 -33.20 -16.98
C PHE A 14 4.70 -31.99 -17.92
N THR A 15 3.50 -31.52 -18.11
CA THR A 15 3.27 -30.18 -18.65
C THR A 15 3.74 -29.17 -17.61
N ALA A 16 5.00 -28.72 -17.73
CA ALA A 16 5.47 -27.57 -17.00
C ALA A 16 4.60 -26.39 -17.47
N ASN A 17 3.67 -25.98 -16.63
CA ASN A 17 3.03 -24.67 -16.78
C ASN A 17 4.14 -23.64 -16.60
N ASN A 18 4.74 -23.21 -17.71
CA ASN A 18 5.53 -22.00 -17.75
C ASN A 18 4.58 -20.84 -17.46
N ILE A 19 4.44 -20.50 -16.19
CA ILE A 19 3.85 -19.21 -15.80
C ILE A 19 4.84 -18.18 -16.32
N ALA A 20 4.49 -17.51 -17.41
CA ALA A 20 5.30 -16.44 -17.97
C ALA A 20 5.59 -15.42 -16.86
N GLN A 21 6.86 -15.29 -16.53
CA GLN A 21 7.31 -14.46 -15.43
C GLN A 21 7.21 -13.00 -15.89
N GLU A 22 6.25 -12.24 -15.30
CA GLU A 22 6.07 -10.84 -15.64
C GLU A 22 7.25 -10.00 -15.15
N GLN A 23 7.89 -9.29 -16.06
CA GLN A 23 8.90 -8.29 -15.76
C GLN A 23 8.21 -6.95 -15.45
N GLN A 24 8.62 -6.28 -14.38
CA GLN A 24 8.06 -4.99 -14.00
C GLN A 24 8.97 -3.84 -14.38
N TYR A 25 8.38 -2.77 -14.90
CA TYR A 25 9.08 -1.56 -15.32
C TYR A 25 8.37 -0.34 -14.79
N ARG A 26 9.14 0.70 -14.45
CA ARG A 26 8.65 2.05 -14.23
C ARG A 26 8.91 2.86 -15.48
N ILE A 27 7.85 3.49 -15.99
CA ILE A 27 7.89 4.36 -17.16
C ILE A 27 7.71 5.79 -16.68
N TRP A 28 8.63 6.69 -17.02
CA TRP A 28 8.51 8.13 -16.79
C TRP A 28 8.00 8.80 -18.06
N PHE A 29 7.05 9.71 -17.90
CA PHE A 29 6.55 10.53 -18.99
C PHE A 29 7.30 11.86 -19.07
N ASN A 30 7.39 12.44 -20.29
CA ASN A 30 8.10 13.71 -20.52
C ASN A 30 7.42 14.87 -19.80
N ASP A 31 6.10 14.98 -19.94
CA ASP A 31 5.28 16.09 -19.50
C ASP A 31 3.90 15.59 -19.06
N LYS A 32 3.08 16.51 -18.62
CA LYS A 32 1.64 16.34 -18.43
C LYS A 32 0.96 17.32 -19.39
N PRO A 33 0.64 16.90 -20.63
CA PRO A 33 -0.14 17.73 -21.51
C PRO A 33 -1.45 18.08 -20.83
N GLU A 34 -2.09 19.15 -21.27
CA GLU A 34 -3.46 19.44 -20.88
C GLU A 34 -4.30 18.21 -21.16
N SER A 35 -4.55 17.49 -20.10
CA SER A 35 -5.28 16.25 -20.10
C SER A 35 -6.78 16.56 -20.02
N VAL A 36 -7.59 15.54 -19.85
CA VAL A 36 -9.02 15.65 -19.57
C VAL A 36 -9.34 16.54 -18.35
N HIS A 37 -8.31 16.91 -17.57
CA HIS A 37 -8.42 17.70 -16.34
C HIS A 37 -7.62 19.01 -16.45
N SER A 38 -8.19 20.11 -15.95
CA SER A 38 -7.53 21.40 -15.78
C SER A 38 -7.28 21.68 -14.30
N VAL A 39 -6.18 22.36 -13.99
CA VAL A 39 -5.88 22.82 -12.62
C VAL A 39 -6.92 23.80 -12.09
N ASP A 40 -7.66 24.46 -12.98
CA ASP A 40 -8.74 25.39 -12.63
C ASP A 40 -10.03 24.67 -12.18
N GLU A 41 -10.10 23.34 -12.33
CA GLU A 41 -11.25 22.51 -11.94
C GLU A 41 -10.78 21.35 -11.03
N PRO A 42 -10.20 21.64 -9.87
CA PRO A 42 -9.54 20.64 -9.02
C PRO A 42 -10.51 19.58 -8.48
N GLU A 43 -11.78 19.90 -8.32
CA GLU A 43 -12.82 18.96 -7.87
C GLU A 43 -13.02 17.77 -8.81
N LYS A 44 -12.54 17.85 -10.05
CA LYS A 44 -12.62 16.76 -11.02
C LYS A 44 -11.56 15.67 -10.78
N PHE A 45 -10.52 15.95 -9.99
CA PHE A 45 -9.40 15.02 -9.77
C PHE A 45 -8.84 15.00 -8.33
N LEU A 46 -9.27 15.91 -7.47
CA LEU A 46 -8.96 15.91 -6.04
C LEU A 46 -10.25 15.72 -5.23
N SER A 47 -10.13 15.08 -4.08
CA SER A 47 -11.23 15.04 -3.12
C SER A 47 -11.43 16.39 -2.43
N GLU A 48 -12.65 16.67 -1.96
CA GLU A 48 -12.95 17.87 -1.17
C GLU A 48 -11.99 18.04 0.02
N GLN A 49 -11.66 16.94 0.70
CA GLN A 49 -10.70 16.93 1.79
C GLN A 49 -9.29 17.36 1.34
N ALA A 50 -8.85 16.91 0.16
CA ALA A 50 -7.54 17.27 -0.37
C ALA A 50 -7.49 18.76 -0.73
N ILE A 51 -8.55 19.29 -1.29
CA ILE A 51 -8.69 20.72 -1.61
C ILE A 51 -8.67 21.55 -0.33
N ALA A 52 -9.54 21.24 0.64
CA ALA A 52 -9.61 21.95 1.91
C ALA A 52 -8.29 21.90 2.71
N HIS A 53 -7.57 20.77 2.65
CA HIS A 53 -6.27 20.62 3.28
C HIS A 53 -5.21 21.55 2.65
N ARG A 54 -5.20 21.66 1.32
CA ARG A 54 -4.29 22.54 0.59
C ARG A 54 -4.59 24.01 0.87
N GLU A 55 -5.86 24.40 0.85
CA GLU A 55 -6.30 25.74 1.21
C GLU A 55 -5.85 26.12 2.63
N LYS A 56 -6.09 25.24 3.61
CA LYS A 56 -5.68 25.47 4.99
C LYS A 56 -4.17 25.65 5.16
N GLN A 57 -3.38 25.00 4.33
CA GLN A 57 -1.91 25.07 4.39
C GLN A 57 -1.29 26.02 3.37
N ASN A 58 -2.10 26.74 2.60
CA ASN A 58 -1.64 27.61 1.49
C ASN A 58 -0.76 26.87 0.48
N ILE A 59 -1.11 25.60 0.16
CA ILE A 59 -0.44 24.79 -0.86
C ILE A 59 -1.18 24.98 -2.19
N PRO A 60 -0.55 25.56 -3.23
CA PRO A 60 -1.19 25.74 -4.52
C PRO A 60 -1.49 24.39 -5.18
N ILE A 61 -2.57 24.35 -5.94
CA ILE A 61 -2.86 23.24 -6.85
C ILE A 61 -2.17 23.55 -8.17
N ASP A 62 -1.35 22.63 -8.66
CA ASP A 62 -0.57 22.81 -9.88
C ASP A 62 -0.57 21.57 -10.78
N SER A 63 0.17 21.61 -11.88
CA SER A 63 0.24 20.52 -12.85
C SER A 63 0.73 19.19 -12.25
N THR A 64 1.43 19.21 -11.11
CA THR A 64 1.89 17.96 -10.46
C THR A 64 0.71 17.19 -9.86
N ASP A 65 -0.40 17.86 -9.59
CA ASP A 65 -1.63 17.25 -9.05
C ASP A 65 -2.49 16.57 -10.10
N LEU A 66 -2.33 16.95 -11.38
CA LEU A 66 -3.07 16.33 -12.46
C LEU A 66 -2.79 14.83 -12.55
N PRO A 67 -3.81 14.00 -12.78
CA PRO A 67 -3.64 12.58 -13.06
C PRO A 67 -2.74 12.33 -14.27
N ILE A 68 -2.24 11.12 -14.41
CA ILE A 68 -1.60 10.69 -15.65
C ILE A 68 -2.64 10.66 -16.77
N ASP A 69 -2.26 11.18 -17.93
CA ASP A 69 -3.13 11.20 -19.11
C ASP A 69 -3.62 9.78 -19.46
N PRO A 70 -4.93 9.55 -19.44
CA PRO A 70 -5.51 8.24 -19.75
C PRO A 70 -5.22 7.75 -21.17
N VAL A 71 -4.99 8.66 -22.12
CA VAL A 71 -4.62 8.31 -23.50
C VAL A 71 -3.25 7.62 -23.52
N ARG A 72 -2.30 8.11 -22.74
CA ARG A 72 -0.97 7.49 -22.60
C ARG A 72 -1.06 6.12 -21.95
N LEU A 73 -1.83 5.98 -20.88
CA LEU A 73 -2.04 4.69 -20.22
C LEU A 73 -2.70 3.68 -21.16
N LYS A 74 -3.70 4.12 -21.93
CA LYS A 74 -4.35 3.30 -22.93
C LYS A 74 -3.34 2.83 -24.00
N LYS A 75 -2.47 3.74 -24.47
CA LYS A 75 -1.45 3.40 -25.46
C LYS A 75 -0.47 2.35 -24.96
N LEU A 76 -0.02 2.43 -23.68
CA LEU A 76 0.79 1.39 -23.07
C LEU A 76 0.06 0.04 -23.03
N SER A 77 -1.23 0.05 -22.67
CA SER A 77 -2.05 -1.18 -22.62
C SER A 77 -2.26 -1.80 -24.02
N GLU A 78 -2.44 -0.98 -25.05
CA GLU A 78 -2.54 -1.44 -26.45
C GLU A 78 -1.27 -2.14 -26.94
N LEU A 79 -0.11 -1.77 -26.36
CA LEU A 79 1.17 -2.44 -26.60
C LEU A 79 1.41 -3.66 -25.70
N GLY A 80 0.38 -4.13 -25.00
CA GLY A 80 0.44 -5.33 -24.16
C GLY A 80 0.93 -5.09 -22.73
N ALA A 81 1.12 -3.83 -22.31
CA ALA A 81 1.50 -3.55 -20.94
C ALA A 81 0.30 -3.62 -19.98
N ARG A 82 0.45 -4.35 -18.89
CA ARG A 82 -0.51 -4.33 -17.78
C ARG A 82 -0.12 -3.23 -16.81
N ILE A 83 -0.98 -2.21 -16.65
CA ILE A 83 -0.75 -1.10 -15.72
C ILE A 83 -0.93 -1.59 -14.28
N LEU A 84 0.10 -1.49 -13.47
CA LEU A 84 0.09 -1.87 -12.05
C LEU A 84 -0.28 -0.70 -11.15
N ALA A 85 0.40 0.44 -11.35
CA ALA A 85 0.21 1.65 -10.56
C ALA A 85 0.58 2.89 -11.39
N THR A 86 0.08 4.04 -10.95
CA THR A 86 0.48 5.35 -11.49
C THR A 86 0.85 6.29 -10.36
N SER A 87 1.77 7.21 -10.63
CA SER A 87 2.09 8.28 -9.70
C SER A 87 1.98 9.62 -10.42
N LYS A 88 1.00 10.42 -10.01
CA LYS A 88 0.80 11.75 -10.56
C LYS A 88 1.99 12.68 -10.26
N TRP A 89 2.55 12.64 -9.06
CA TRP A 89 3.66 13.52 -8.66
C TRP A 89 4.98 13.16 -9.32
N LEU A 90 5.26 11.87 -9.51
CA LEU A 90 6.45 11.42 -10.23
C LEU A 90 6.27 11.40 -11.75
N ASN A 91 5.05 11.62 -12.22
CA ASN A 91 4.67 11.50 -13.64
C ASN A 91 5.08 10.14 -14.24
N THR A 92 4.68 9.05 -13.55
CA THR A 92 5.09 7.70 -13.91
C THR A 92 3.93 6.72 -13.95
N ALA A 93 4.12 5.64 -14.73
CA ALA A 93 3.34 4.41 -14.62
C ALA A 93 4.26 3.23 -14.32
N THR A 94 3.86 2.36 -13.40
CA THR A 94 4.47 1.05 -13.21
C THR A 94 3.67 0.04 -14.02
N ILE A 95 4.37 -0.71 -14.85
CA ILE A 95 3.77 -1.68 -15.78
C ILE A 95 4.38 -3.06 -15.57
N ALA A 96 3.62 -4.09 -15.92
CA ALA A 96 4.12 -5.45 -16.08
C ALA A 96 4.05 -5.86 -17.54
N LEU A 97 5.11 -6.50 -18.03
CA LEU A 97 5.23 -7.04 -19.37
C LEU A 97 5.45 -8.55 -19.27
N THR A 98 4.84 -9.30 -20.17
CA THR A 98 5.17 -10.72 -20.40
C THR A 98 6.34 -10.84 -21.37
N ASP A 99 6.99 -12.00 -21.42
CA ASP A 99 8.13 -12.26 -22.30
C ASP A 99 7.85 -12.03 -23.80
N THR A 100 6.57 -11.98 -24.19
CA THR A 100 6.14 -11.72 -25.57
C THR A 100 5.95 -10.25 -25.88
N THR A 101 6.04 -9.37 -24.89
CA THR A 101 5.82 -7.92 -25.04
C THR A 101 7.15 -7.20 -25.27
N ASP A 102 7.21 -6.43 -26.34
CA ASP A 102 8.42 -5.68 -26.70
C ASP A 102 8.51 -4.34 -25.94
N LEU A 103 9.40 -4.28 -24.94
CA LEU A 103 9.71 -3.06 -24.23
C LEU A 103 10.22 -1.93 -25.15
N SER A 104 10.88 -2.28 -26.27
CA SER A 104 11.44 -1.28 -27.19
C SER A 104 10.34 -0.46 -27.87
N ALA A 105 9.21 -1.07 -28.17
CA ALA A 105 8.03 -0.37 -28.71
C ALA A 105 7.49 0.67 -27.73
N ILE A 106 7.47 0.34 -26.43
CA ILE A 106 7.05 1.27 -25.37
C ILE A 106 8.10 2.39 -25.22
N ALA A 107 9.37 2.04 -25.15
CA ALA A 107 10.47 2.99 -24.98
C ALA A 107 10.58 4.00 -26.14
N SER A 108 10.15 3.63 -27.34
CA SER A 108 10.17 4.50 -28.53
C SER A 108 9.01 5.49 -28.60
N LEU A 109 8.03 5.41 -27.69
CA LEU A 109 6.91 6.36 -27.68
C LEU A 109 7.40 7.78 -27.34
N SER A 110 6.97 8.76 -28.11
CA SER A 110 7.43 10.16 -28.02
C SER A 110 7.19 10.79 -26.64
N PHE A 111 6.21 10.31 -25.90
CA PHE A 111 5.87 10.79 -24.56
C PHE A 111 6.60 10.03 -23.42
N VAL A 112 7.40 9.02 -23.73
CA VAL A 112 8.21 8.29 -22.75
C VAL A 112 9.57 8.95 -22.62
N LYS A 113 9.89 9.40 -21.40
CA LYS A 113 11.17 10.04 -21.08
C LYS A 113 12.28 9.02 -20.80
N LYS A 114 11.96 8.01 -20.01
CA LYS A 114 12.84 6.90 -19.64
C LYS A 114 12.05 5.74 -19.08
N HIS A 115 12.68 4.61 -19.00
CA HIS A 115 12.18 3.42 -18.31
C HIS A 115 13.25 2.85 -17.38
N GLU A 116 12.81 2.07 -16.39
CA GLU A 116 13.66 1.39 -15.41
C GLU A 116 13.07 0.04 -15.08
N SER A 117 13.89 -1.00 -15.11
CA SER A 117 13.47 -2.33 -14.65
C SER A 117 13.36 -2.35 -13.13
N LEU A 118 12.24 -2.84 -12.63
CA LEU A 118 12.00 -3.08 -11.20
C LEU A 118 12.23 -4.55 -10.81
N GLY A 119 12.67 -5.37 -11.79
CA GLY A 119 12.83 -6.81 -11.60
C GLY A 119 11.53 -7.58 -11.77
N VAL A 120 11.52 -8.80 -11.23
CA VAL A 120 10.40 -9.73 -11.30
C VAL A 120 9.53 -9.56 -10.07
N ALA A 121 8.20 -9.69 -10.22
CA ALA A 121 7.29 -9.72 -9.08
C ALA A 121 7.66 -10.88 -8.13
N VAL A 122 8.11 -10.54 -6.92
CA VAL A 122 8.40 -11.53 -5.88
C VAL A 122 7.13 -11.81 -5.11
N GLN A 123 6.68 -13.07 -5.09
CA GLN A 123 5.59 -13.49 -4.20
C GLN A 123 6.06 -13.38 -2.74
N PRO A 124 5.30 -12.72 -1.87
CA PRO A 124 5.68 -12.62 -0.47
C PRO A 124 5.66 -14.00 0.20
N VAL A 125 6.79 -14.42 0.74
CA VAL A 125 6.89 -15.65 1.54
C VAL A 125 6.52 -15.32 2.97
N SER A 126 5.36 -15.75 3.42
CA SER A 126 4.89 -15.56 4.80
C SER A 126 5.59 -16.55 5.75
N ASN A 127 6.64 -16.11 6.42
CA ASN A 127 7.27 -16.84 7.52
C ASN A 127 6.69 -16.35 8.86
N LEU A 128 5.61 -16.95 9.31
CA LEU A 128 5.02 -16.70 10.62
C LEU A 128 5.88 -17.31 11.72
N LYS A 129 6.76 -16.52 12.37
CA LYS A 129 7.38 -16.91 13.64
C LYS A 129 6.43 -16.59 14.79
N LYS A 130 6.05 -17.64 15.55
CA LYS A 130 5.25 -17.51 16.78
C LYS A 130 6.01 -16.66 17.80
N ARG A 131 5.43 -15.53 18.21
CA ARG A 131 5.95 -14.66 19.29
C ARG A 131 5.46 -15.18 20.65
N GLN A 132 6.36 -15.21 21.63
CA GLN A 132 6.02 -15.55 23.03
C GLN A 132 5.15 -14.47 23.67
N LYS A 133 4.19 -14.91 24.47
CA LYS A 133 3.29 -14.08 25.25
C LYS A 133 4.05 -13.39 26.38
N GLN A 134 4.08 -12.06 26.40
CA GLN A 134 4.56 -11.29 27.55
C GLN A 134 3.45 -11.20 28.61
N ILE A 135 3.86 -11.27 29.88
CA ILE A 135 2.99 -11.20 31.06
C ILE A 135 2.57 -9.74 31.23
N GLU A 136 1.27 -9.50 31.31
CA GLU A 136 0.67 -8.19 31.54
C GLU A 136 0.86 -7.80 33.02
N SER A 137 1.40 -6.60 33.29
CA SER A 137 1.42 -5.97 34.61
C SER A 137 0.40 -4.84 34.63
N GLU A 138 -0.38 -4.72 35.70
CA GLU A 138 -1.24 -3.57 35.92
C GLU A 138 -0.40 -2.38 36.33
N SER A 139 -0.41 -1.32 35.53
CA SER A 139 0.27 -0.05 35.77
C SER A 139 -0.73 1.05 36.05
N GLU A 140 -0.55 1.82 37.10
CA GLU A 140 -1.37 3.04 37.41
C GLU A 140 -1.07 4.19 36.43
N ASN A 141 0.04 4.10 35.65
CA ASN A 141 0.39 5.09 34.65
C ASN A 141 -0.53 4.95 33.44
N PRO A 142 -1.16 6.04 32.91
CA PRO A 142 -2.04 5.99 31.75
C PRO A 142 -1.37 5.43 30.49
N TYR A 143 -0.04 5.37 30.45
CA TYR A 143 0.75 4.79 29.35
C TYR A 143 1.21 3.35 29.62
N GLY A 144 0.87 2.78 30.79
CA GLY A 144 1.27 1.43 31.14
C GLY A 144 2.78 1.20 31.00
N ASP A 145 3.16 0.06 30.43
CA ASP A 145 4.57 -0.31 30.20
C ASP A 145 5.26 0.58 29.14
N ALA A 146 4.51 1.36 28.38
CA ALA A 146 5.04 2.30 27.40
C ALA A 146 5.41 3.68 27.99
N ALA A 147 5.19 3.91 29.28
CA ALA A 147 5.38 5.20 29.93
C ALA A 147 6.77 5.81 29.65
N LEU A 148 7.83 5.03 29.86
CA LEU A 148 9.21 5.48 29.61
C LEU A 148 9.44 5.93 28.17
N GLN A 149 8.85 5.21 27.20
CA GLN A 149 8.98 5.54 25.78
C GLN A 149 8.31 6.87 25.43
N ILE A 150 7.22 7.21 26.11
CA ILE A 150 6.49 8.46 25.89
C ILE A 150 7.21 9.61 26.59
N GLU A 151 7.62 9.42 27.83
CA GLU A 151 8.25 10.43 28.70
C GLU A 151 9.63 10.86 28.16
N VAL A 152 10.43 9.94 27.60
CA VAL A 152 11.73 10.25 26.98
C VAL A 152 11.63 11.31 25.88
N HIS A 153 10.47 11.38 25.22
CA HIS A 153 10.19 12.36 24.16
C HIS A 153 9.29 13.52 24.63
N ASN A 154 9.03 13.63 25.93
CA ASN A 154 8.08 14.59 26.51
C ASN A 154 6.65 14.49 25.87
N GLY A 155 6.27 13.30 25.42
CA GLY A 155 4.97 13.07 24.79
C GLY A 155 3.82 13.23 25.77
N ASP A 156 4.03 12.94 27.05
CA ASP A 156 3.10 13.15 28.14
C ASP A 156 2.80 14.65 28.37
N GLU A 157 3.81 15.53 28.24
CA GLU A 157 3.63 16.98 28.28
C GLU A 157 2.76 17.47 27.11
N LEU A 158 3.01 16.97 25.91
CA LEU A 158 2.18 17.30 24.74
C LEU A 158 0.73 16.86 24.94
N HIS A 159 0.49 15.68 25.48
CA HIS A 159 -0.86 15.19 25.76
C HIS A 159 -1.55 16.01 26.84
N ARG A 160 -0.83 16.40 27.91
CA ARG A 160 -1.35 17.31 28.94
C ARG A 160 -1.70 18.70 28.38
N ALA A 161 -0.94 19.18 27.40
CA ALA A 161 -1.22 20.41 26.67
C ALA A 161 -2.36 20.28 25.63
N GLY A 162 -2.96 19.09 25.48
CA GLY A 162 -4.10 18.83 24.60
C GLY A 162 -3.71 18.42 23.17
N PHE A 163 -2.42 18.25 22.86
CA PHE A 163 -1.96 17.78 21.55
C PHE A 163 -2.06 16.26 21.46
N THR A 164 -3.24 15.75 21.15
CA THR A 164 -3.55 14.31 21.13
C THR A 164 -3.68 13.74 19.73
N GLY A 165 -3.32 14.49 18.69
CA GLY A 165 -3.51 14.07 17.29
C GLY A 165 -4.98 14.06 16.85
N LYS A 166 -5.91 14.62 17.61
CA LYS A 166 -7.33 14.67 17.26
C LYS A 166 -7.54 15.36 15.92
N GLY A 167 -8.25 14.69 15.00
CA GLY A 167 -8.53 15.19 13.66
C GLY A 167 -7.40 14.96 12.64
N MET A 168 -6.31 14.30 13.06
CA MET A 168 -5.23 13.91 12.14
C MET A 168 -5.53 12.55 11.52
N THR A 169 -5.18 12.40 10.23
CA THR A 169 -5.18 11.12 9.52
C THR A 169 -3.75 10.67 9.30
N ILE A 170 -3.44 9.43 9.66
CA ILE A 170 -2.12 8.83 9.52
C ILE A 170 -2.22 7.71 8.50
N ALA A 171 -1.38 7.75 7.47
CA ALA A 171 -1.18 6.63 6.56
C ALA A 171 -0.03 5.75 7.06
N VAL A 172 -0.31 4.48 7.32
CA VAL A 172 0.70 3.47 7.63
C VAL A 172 0.91 2.64 6.36
N ILE A 173 2.16 2.60 5.87
CA ILE A 173 2.55 1.85 4.67
C ILE A 173 3.50 0.75 5.12
N ASP A 174 3.10 -0.50 4.90
CA ASP A 174 3.82 -1.66 5.41
C ASP A 174 3.66 -2.87 4.48
N GLY A 175 4.39 -3.95 4.72
CA GLY A 175 4.34 -5.21 3.96
C GLY A 175 3.07 -6.04 4.18
N GLY A 176 2.20 -5.66 5.12
CA GLY A 176 0.93 -6.32 5.39
C GLY A 176 0.34 -5.96 6.74
N PHE A 177 -0.97 -6.13 6.84
CA PHE A 177 -1.78 -5.81 8.02
C PHE A 177 -2.66 -6.99 8.39
N PHE A 178 -2.13 -8.21 8.34
CA PHE A 178 -2.88 -9.43 8.53
C PHE A 178 -3.76 -9.41 9.79
N ASN A 179 -5.06 -9.68 9.61
CA ASN A 179 -6.09 -9.68 10.64
C ASN A 179 -6.31 -8.34 11.39
N ALA A 180 -5.84 -7.21 10.88
CA ALA A 180 -6.07 -5.93 11.53
C ALA A 180 -7.57 -5.58 11.64
N ASP A 181 -8.37 -5.99 10.65
CA ASP A 181 -9.84 -5.82 10.61
C ASP A 181 -10.59 -6.66 11.65
N ARG A 182 -9.98 -7.73 12.14
CA ARG A 182 -10.61 -8.71 13.04
C ARG A 182 -10.05 -8.70 14.44
N ASN A 183 -9.04 -7.88 14.70
CA ASN A 183 -8.45 -7.78 16.03
C ASN A 183 -9.41 -7.06 16.98
N PRO A 184 -9.97 -7.74 18.00
CA PRO A 184 -10.96 -7.16 18.92
C PRO A 184 -10.38 -6.05 19.81
N LYS A 185 -9.05 -6.01 19.94
CA LYS A 185 -8.34 -4.98 20.72
C LYS A 185 -8.15 -3.69 19.92
N PHE A 186 -8.37 -3.70 18.60
CA PHE A 186 -8.26 -2.51 17.76
C PHE A 186 -9.55 -1.70 17.73
N ASP A 187 -9.43 -0.39 17.77
CA ASP A 187 -10.55 0.50 17.50
C ASP A 187 -10.83 0.55 16.00
N GLN A 188 -11.71 -0.33 15.52
CA GLN A 188 -12.07 -0.42 14.12
C GLN A 188 -12.64 0.91 13.57
N ASN A 189 -13.25 1.74 14.41
CA ASN A 189 -13.78 3.05 14.00
C ASN A 189 -12.69 4.06 13.63
N LYS A 190 -11.43 3.77 13.95
CA LYS A 190 -10.27 4.59 13.58
C LYS A 190 -9.64 4.18 12.27
N ILE A 191 -10.00 3.03 11.71
CA ILE A 191 -9.52 2.58 10.40
C ILE A 191 -10.43 3.20 9.35
N VAL A 192 -9.96 4.25 8.69
CA VAL A 192 -10.74 5.00 7.69
C VAL A 192 -10.63 4.40 6.28
N GLY A 193 -9.67 3.51 6.05
CA GLY A 193 -9.52 2.80 4.79
C GLY A 193 -8.28 1.93 4.76
N ASN A 194 -8.23 1.06 3.77
CA ASN A 194 -7.08 0.23 3.43
C ASN A 194 -6.93 0.13 1.91
N GLN A 195 -5.74 -0.20 1.46
CA GLN A 195 -5.46 -0.48 0.06
C GLN A 195 -4.27 -1.40 -0.06
N ASP A 196 -4.44 -2.53 -0.73
CA ASP A 196 -3.33 -3.34 -1.20
C ASP A 196 -2.88 -2.83 -2.59
N PHE A 197 -1.65 -2.34 -2.67
CA PHE A 197 -1.08 -1.81 -3.92
C PHE A 197 -0.48 -2.91 -4.81
N ILE A 198 -0.29 -4.12 -4.28
CA ILE A 198 0.25 -5.27 -5.02
C ILE A 198 -0.90 -6.01 -5.71
N ASP A 199 -1.86 -6.51 -4.93
CA ASP A 199 -2.97 -7.32 -5.42
C ASP A 199 -4.23 -6.49 -5.73
N LYS A 200 -4.21 -5.20 -5.41
CA LYS A 200 -5.32 -4.25 -5.58
C LYS A 200 -6.63 -4.68 -4.88
N LYS A 201 -6.51 -5.47 -3.84
CA LYS A 201 -7.61 -5.87 -2.98
C LYS A 201 -7.74 -4.91 -1.81
N MET A 202 -8.96 -4.75 -1.32
CA MET A 202 -9.23 -3.98 -0.10
C MET A 202 -9.52 -4.96 1.03
N ASP A 203 -8.52 -5.77 1.39
CA ASP A 203 -8.66 -6.75 2.46
C ASP A 203 -7.41 -6.79 3.36
N PHE A 204 -7.58 -7.36 4.55
CA PHE A 204 -6.53 -7.56 5.55
C PHE A 204 -6.16 -9.05 5.68
N THR A 205 -6.54 -9.88 4.72
CA THR A 205 -6.39 -11.34 4.83
C THR A 205 -5.02 -11.84 4.42
N HIS A 206 -4.25 -11.00 3.74
CA HIS A 206 -2.94 -11.34 3.17
C HIS A 206 -1.83 -10.43 3.72
N GLY A 207 -0.60 -10.82 3.49
CA GLY A 207 0.58 -10.06 3.84
C GLY A 207 1.18 -10.40 5.20
N ASP A 208 2.12 -9.56 5.64
CA ASP A 208 2.85 -9.73 6.89
C ASP A 208 2.01 -9.23 8.09
N THR A 209 2.39 -9.67 9.27
CA THR A 209 1.84 -9.20 10.56
C THR A 209 2.55 -7.94 11.07
N HIS A 210 3.63 -7.50 10.43
CA HIS A 210 4.42 -6.36 10.88
C HIS A 210 3.59 -5.09 10.94
N GLY A 211 2.87 -4.74 9.88
CA GLY A 211 1.99 -3.57 9.86
C GLY A 211 0.88 -3.63 10.92
N SER A 212 0.34 -4.81 11.22
CA SER A 212 -0.60 -4.99 12.33
C SER A 212 0.06 -4.69 13.69
N SER A 213 1.33 -5.05 13.85
CA SER A 213 2.11 -4.71 15.06
C SER A 213 2.36 -3.20 15.15
N VAL A 214 2.63 -2.52 14.05
CA VAL A 214 2.74 -1.05 14.00
C VAL A 214 1.42 -0.41 14.34
N LEU A 215 0.30 -0.86 13.74
CA LEU A 215 -1.04 -0.36 14.05
C LEU A 215 -1.40 -0.55 15.53
N SER A 216 -0.93 -1.60 16.19
CA SER A 216 -1.22 -1.85 17.60
C SER A 216 -0.74 -0.71 18.50
N THR A 217 0.32 0.00 18.13
CA THR A 217 0.81 1.16 18.87
C THR A 217 -0.13 2.38 18.79
N MET A 218 -1.08 2.38 17.88
CA MET A 218 -1.99 3.50 17.60
C MET A 218 -3.47 3.19 17.82
N LEU A 219 -3.89 1.93 17.66
CA LEU A 219 -5.31 1.56 17.60
C LEU A 219 -5.82 0.75 18.78
N VAL A 220 -4.94 0.29 19.69
CA VAL A 220 -5.37 -0.54 20.83
C VAL A 220 -6.24 0.25 21.77
N LYS A 221 -7.37 -0.36 22.19
CA LYS A 221 -8.35 0.18 23.14
C LYS A 221 -8.14 -0.30 24.58
N ASP A 222 -7.18 -1.17 24.81
CA ASP A 222 -7.02 -1.84 26.08
C ASP A 222 -6.34 -0.91 27.09
N SER A 223 -6.99 -0.65 28.23
CA SER A 223 -6.44 0.20 29.29
C SER A 223 -5.22 -0.44 29.99
N SER A 224 -5.07 -1.77 29.90
CA SER A 224 -3.89 -2.48 30.39
C SER A 224 -2.70 -2.42 29.42
N LEU A 225 -2.97 -2.06 28.17
CA LEU A 225 -1.98 -1.86 27.10
C LEU A 225 -2.07 -0.39 26.67
N SER A 226 -1.78 0.53 27.57
CA SER A 226 -1.80 1.95 27.23
C SER A 226 -0.75 2.25 26.19
N VAL A 227 -1.19 2.60 25.02
CA VAL A 227 -0.38 3.02 23.89
C VAL A 227 -0.52 4.51 23.70
N SER A 228 0.56 5.16 23.37
CA SER A 228 0.71 6.62 23.33
C SER A 228 -0.30 7.36 22.44
N TYR A 229 -1.10 6.67 21.65
CA TYR A 229 -2.02 7.25 20.66
C TYR A 229 -3.49 6.85 20.85
N THR A 230 -3.90 6.37 22.02
CA THR A 230 -5.31 6.01 22.29
C THR A 230 -6.28 7.20 22.19
N HIS A 231 -5.75 8.41 22.10
CA HIS A 231 -6.54 9.65 21.96
C HIS A 231 -6.69 10.15 20.52
N LEU A 232 -6.13 9.45 19.52
CA LEU A 232 -6.41 9.72 18.11
C LEU A 232 -7.87 9.36 17.80
N ARG A 233 -8.75 10.30 18.05
CA ARG A 233 -10.17 10.15 17.75
C ARG A 233 -10.39 10.56 16.30
N ALA A 234 -10.60 9.60 15.40
CA ALA A 234 -11.13 9.93 14.08
C ALA A 234 -12.42 10.73 14.22
N PRO A 235 -12.61 11.81 13.45
CA PRO A 235 -13.91 12.47 13.40
C PRO A 235 -14.94 11.44 12.91
N ARG A 236 -16.08 11.34 13.58
CA ARG A 236 -17.23 10.66 12.99
C ARG A 236 -17.58 11.45 11.75
N LEU A 237 -17.48 10.81 10.60
CA LEU A 237 -18.12 11.29 9.39
C LEU A 237 -19.62 11.17 9.67
N GLY A 238 -20.26 12.32 9.88
CA GLY A 238 -21.70 12.45 9.97
C GLY A 238 -22.32 12.39 8.57
#